data_ff36ad42472cd3a46e9d9b2d8d430dbf
#
_entry.id   ff36ad42472cd3a46e9d9b2d8d430dbf
#
_cell.length_a   1.000
_cell.length_b   1.000
_cell.length_c   1.000
_cell.angle_alpha   90.00
_cell.angle_beta   90.00
_cell.angle_gamma   90.00
#
_symmetry.space_group_name_H-M   'P 1'
#
loop_
_entity.id
_entity.type
_entity.pdbx_description
1 polymer ?
#
loop_
_entity_poly.entity_id
_entity_poly.type
_entity_poly.pdbx_seq_one_letter_code
_entity_poly.pdbx_strand_id
1 'polypeptide(L)'
;AVFRTYYEYFGPRAPDKLPALIPQVYLHYDPYTKRERGDEQVLARQRMDFLLLLENGVRIVLEVDGQHHYAMEVGGKFQANPALYASMAAEDRRLRLAGYEVYRFGAHEFKGLRLDSDEVDADSTGIVVDFFTKLFKRHGV
;
A
#
# COMPACT_ATOMS: atom_id res chain seq x y z
N ALA A 1 -1.20 4.94 10.35
CA ALA A 1 -0.12 4.12 10.92
C ALA A 1 1.12 4.15 10.02
N VAL A 2 1.14 3.42 8.88
CA VAL A 2 2.36 3.17 8.07
C VAL A 2 3.15 4.46 7.78
N PHE A 3 2.53 5.46 7.15
CA PHE A 3 3.19 6.70 6.75
C PHE A 3 3.77 7.49 7.95
N ARG A 4 2.96 7.67 8.98
CA ARG A 4 3.36 8.43 10.17
C ARG A 4 4.50 7.73 10.89
N THR A 5 4.37 6.44 11.20
CA THR A 5 5.41 5.65 11.86
C THR A 5 6.72 5.65 11.06
N TYR A 6 6.63 5.54 9.73
CA TYR A 6 7.79 5.58 8.86
C TYR A 6 8.63 6.84 9.06
N TYR A 7 8.00 8.00 8.94
CA TYR A 7 8.71 9.28 9.04
C TYR A 7 9.09 9.64 10.47
N GLU A 8 8.26 9.34 11.46
CA GLU A 8 8.58 9.63 12.87
C GLU A 8 9.72 8.75 13.41
N TYR A 9 9.78 7.48 12.99
CA TYR A 9 10.81 6.58 13.47
C TYR A 9 12.11 6.67 12.66
N PHE A 10 12.04 6.60 11.34
CA PHE A 10 13.23 6.56 10.48
C PHE A 10 13.75 7.94 10.09
N GLY A 11 12.91 8.97 9.99
CA GLY A 11 13.31 10.33 9.63
C GLY A 11 14.46 10.87 10.45
N PRO A 12 14.38 10.87 11.79
CA PRO A 12 15.47 11.35 12.64
C PRO A 12 16.76 10.50 12.56
N ARG A 13 16.65 9.24 12.13
CA ARG A 13 17.77 8.29 12.06
C ARG A 13 18.53 8.32 10.74
N ALA A 14 17.88 8.78 9.68
CA ALA A 14 18.47 8.86 8.34
C ALA A 14 17.97 10.11 7.57
N PRO A 15 18.20 11.33 8.09
CA PRO A 15 17.54 12.55 7.60
C PRO A 15 17.81 12.82 6.12
N ASP A 16 19.02 12.51 5.63
CA ASP A 16 19.43 12.81 4.25
C ASP A 16 19.41 11.59 3.33
N LYS A 17 19.11 10.39 3.85
CA LYS A 17 19.21 9.12 3.11
C LYS A 17 17.92 8.30 3.18
N LEU A 18 16.90 8.78 3.88
CA LEU A 18 15.66 8.05 4.00
C LEU A 18 14.96 7.97 2.64
N PRO A 19 14.67 6.76 2.13
CA PRO A 19 13.94 6.61 0.89
C PRO A 19 12.58 7.31 0.92
N ALA A 20 12.15 7.87 -0.20
CA ALA A 20 10.87 8.56 -0.28
C ALA A 20 9.70 7.57 -0.22
N LEU A 21 8.84 7.68 0.79
CA LEU A 21 7.57 6.98 0.89
C LEU A 21 6.45 7.93 0.46
N ILE A 22 5.88 7.68 -0.72
CA ILE A 22 4.90 8.57 -1.35
C ILE A 22 3.51 7.95 -1.22
N PRO A 23 2.54 8.62 -0.56
CA PRO A 23 1.19 8.11 -0.42
C PRO A 23 0.35 8.34 -1.67
N GLN A 24 -0.62 7.46 -1.91
CA GLN A 24 -1.68 7.59 -2.92
C GLN A 24 -1.17 7.86 -4.34
N VAL A 25 -0.23 7.05 -4.81
CA VAL A 25 0.34 7.18 -6.15
C VAL A 25 -0.54 6.49 -7.20
N TYR A 26 -0.81 7.18 -8.30
CA TYR A 26 -1.49 6.61 -9.47
C TYR A 26 -0.46 6.11 -10.48
N LEU A 27 -0.59 4.86 -10.92
CA LEU A 27 0.34 4.23 -11.86
C LEU A 27 0.27 4.84 -13.26
N HIS A 28 -0.92 5.29 -13.66
CA HIS A 28 -1.15 5.94 -14.93
C HIS A 28 -2.00 7.18 -14.75
N TYR A 29 -1.44 8.34 -15.10
CA TYR A 29 -2.22 9.52 -15.38
C TYR A 29 -2.65 9.46 -16.84
N ASP A 30 -3.91 9.14 -17.07
CA ASP A 30 -4.49 9.22 -18.40
C ASP A 30 -5.17 10.59 -18.55
N PRO A 31 -4.65 11.47 -19.41
CA PRO A 31 -5.18 12.82 -19.59
C PRO A 31 -6.52 12.86 -20.33
N TYR A 32 -6.94 11.76 -20.96
CA TYR A 32 -8.19 11.73 -21.72
C TYR A 32 -9.42 11.60 -20.82
N THR A 33 -10.45 12.35 -21.13
CA THR A 33 -11.74 12.30 -20.42
C THR A 33 -12.52 11.02 -20.80
N LYS A 34 -13.50 10.63 -19.95
CA LYS A 34 -14.41 9.51 -20.26
C LYS A 34 -15.11 9.66 -21.63
N ARG A 35 -15.36 10.90 -22.06
CA ARG A 35 -16.03 11.23 -23.31
C ARG A 35 -15.17 10.98 -24.55
N GLU A 36 -13.84 11.12 -24.40
CA GLU A 36 -12.88 10.92 -25.49
C GLU A 36 -12.50 9.45 -25.69
N ARG A 37 -12.76 8.57 -24.70
CA ARG A 37 -12.41 7.15 -24.72
C ARG A 37 -13.51 6.22 -25.21
N GLY A 38 -14.76 6.70 -25.35
CA GLY A 38 -15.90 5.83 -25.61
C GLY A 38 -16.15 4.82 -24.47
N ASP A 39 -16.72 3.66 -24.82
CA ASP A 39 -17.04 2.56 -23.88
C ASP A 39 -15.83 1.63 -23.56
N GLU A 40 -14.61 1.97 -23.97
CA GLU A 40 -13.44 1.19 -23.51
C GLU A 40 -13.34 1.28 -21.99
N GLN A 41 -13.39 0.11 -21.37
CA GLN A 41 -13.23 -0.04 -19.92
C GLN A 41 -11.97 0.71 -19.50
N VAL A 42 -12.18 1.84 -18.82
CA VAL A 42 -11.12 2.59 -18.19
C VAL A 42 -10.33 1.58 -17.34
N LEU A 43 -9.09 1.30 -17.72
CA LEU A 43 -8.15 0.62 -16.84
C LEU A 43 -8.31 1.27 -15.47
N ALA A 44 -8.83 0.52 -14.52
CA ALA A 44 -9.15 1.03 -13.21
C ALA A 44 -7.95 1.88 -12.77
N ARG A 45 -8.20 3.13 -12.38
CA ARG A 45 -7.15 4.02 -11.88
C ARG A 45 -6.55 3.32 -10.68
N GLN A 46 -5.48 2.56 -10.93
CA GLN A 46 -4.83 1.80 -9.89
C GLN A 46 -4.05 2.78 -9.03
N ARG A 47 -4.64 3.08 -7.90
CA ARG A 47 -4.04 3.88 -6.86
C ARG A 47 -3.32 2.94 -5.92
N MET A 48 -2.01 3.07 -5.87
CA MET A 48 -1.20 2.46 -4.82
C MET A 48 -1.40 3.24 -3.53
N ASP A 49 -1.54 2.55 -2.41
CA ASP A 49 -1.62 3.24 -1.12
C ASP A 49 -0.29 3.93 -0.80
N PHE A 50 0.83 3.26 -1.05
CA PHE A 50 2.15 3.87 -0.92
C PHE A 50 3.12 3.34 -1.99
N LEU A 51 4.01 4.21 -2.43
CA LEU A 51 5.17 3.88 -3.26
C LEU A 51 6.45 4.29 -2.53
N LEU A 52 7.34 3.32 -2.25
CA LEU A 52 8.67 3.55 -1.72
C LEU A 52 9.69 3.51 -2.86
N LEU A 53 10.52 4.53 -2.93
CA LEU A 53 11.58 4.67 -3.95
C LEU A 53 12.96 4.55 -3.29
N LEU A 54 13.71 3.51 -3.66
CA LEU A 54 15.09 3.33 -3.23
C LEU A 54 16.07 3.97 -4.22
N GLU A 55 17.22 4.44 -3.73
CA GLU A 55 18.24 5.10 -4.56
C GLU A 55 18.78 4.21 -5.69
N ASN A 56 18.81 2.88 -5.48
CA ASN A 56 19.21 1.91 -6.50
C ASN A 56 18.15 1.67 -7.60
N GLY A 57 17.07 2.45 -7.63
CA GLY A 57 16.00 2.35 -8.62
C GLY A 57 14.95 1.28 -8.31
N VAL A 58 15.05 0.58 -7.19
CA VAL A 58 14.00 -0.36 -6.74
C VAL A 58 12.76 0.42 -6.35
N ARG A 59 11.61 -0.03 -6.85
CA ARG A 59 10.29 0.54 -6.60
C ARG A 59 9.44 -0.48 -5.85
N ILE A 60 8.95 -0.09 -4.69
CA ILE A 60 8.22 -0.98 -3.79
C ILE A 60 6.83 -0.40 -3.54
N VAL A 61 5.81 -1.19 -3.84
CA VAL A 61 4.41 -0.87 -3.58
C VAL A 61 4.01 -1.47 -2.24
N LEU A 62 3.41 -0.65 -1.39
CA LEU A 62 2.84 -1.08 -0.13
C LEU A 62 1.34 -0.81 -0.15
N GLU A 63 0.55 -1.82 0.15
CA GLU A 63 -0.91 -1.78 0.20
C GLU A 63 -1.39 -2.09 1.62
N VAL A 64 -2.47 -1.45 2.03
CA VAL A 64 -3.13 -1.72 3.32
C VAL A 64 -4.55 -2.20 3.05
N ASP A 65 -4.75 -3.50 3.10
CA ASP A 65 -5.99 -4.15 2.71
C ASP A 65 -7.02 -4.14 3.83
N GLY A 66 -8.10 -3.35 3.66
CA GLY A 66 -9.30 -3.44 4.47
C GLY A 66 -10.21 -4.62 4.08
N GLN A 67 -11.25 -4.89 4.88
CA GLN A 67 -12.20 -5.99 4.63
C GLN A 67 -12.84 -5.94 3.24
N HIS A 68 -13.11 -4.77 2.70
CA HIS A 68 -13.70 -4.57 1.38
C HIS A 68 -12.81 -5.03 0.21
N HIS A 69 -11.53 -5.29 0.44
CA HIS A 69 -10.62 -5.83 -0.59
C HIS A 69 -10.83 -7.33 -0.84
N TYR A 70 -11.41 -8.07 0.11
CA TYR A 70 -11.59 -9.52 0.00
C TYR A 70 -12.97 -10.02 0.42
N ALA A 71 -13.84 -9.14 0.91
CA ALA A 71 -15.17 -9.50 1.39
C ALA A 71 -16.23 -8.50 0.90
N MET A 72 -17.46 -9.00 0.73
CA MET A 72 -18.65 -8.20 0.45
C MET A 72 -19.59 -8.25 1.63
N GLU A 73 -20.33 -7.18 1.86
CA GLU A 73 -21.41 -7.15 2.84
C GLU A 73 -22.68 -7.78 2.24
N VAL A 74 -23.14 -8.87 2.86
CA VAL A 74 -24.38 -9.56 2.50
C VAL A 74 -25.24 -9.69 3.74
N GLY A 75 -26.40 -9.04 3.76
CA GLY A 75 -27.31 -9.08 4.90
C GLY A 75 -26.71 -8.59 6.23
N GLY A 76 -25.87 -7.55 6.19
CA GLY A 76 -25.21 -6.97 7.37
C GLY A 76 -24.01 -7.78 7.89
N LYS A 77 -23.55 -8.78 7.12
CA LYS A 77 -22.35 -9.57 7.46
C LYS A 77 -21.35 -9.57 6.30
N PHE A 78 -20.07 -9.49 6.64
CA PHE A 78 -19.00 -9.63 5.65
C PHE A 78 -18.80 -11.10 5.30
N GLN A 79 -18.83 -11.40 4.00
CA GLN A 79 -18.55 -12.73 3.45
C GLN A 79 -17.37 -12.64 2.50
N ALA A 80 -16.46 -13.62 2.56
CA ALA A 80 -15.33 -13.69 1.64
C ALA A 80 -15.81 -13.72 0.18
N ASN A 81 -15.18 -12.89 -0.66
CA ASN A 81 -15.48 -12.82 -2.08
C ASN A 81 -14.28 -13.30 -2.91
N PRO A 82 -14.35 -14.50 -3.49
CA PRO A 82 -13.26 -15.05 -4.31
C PRO A 82 -12.89 -14.17 -5.51
N ALA A 83 -13.86 -13.45 -6.09
CA ALA A 83 -13.59 -12.57 -7.23
C ALA A 83 -12.74 -11.36 -6.83
N LEU A 84 -12.99 -10.74 -5.67
CA LEU A 84 -12.17 -9.65 -5.15
C LEU A 84 -10.75 -10.13 -4.85
N TYR A 85 -10.61 -11.29 -4.21
CA TYR A 85 -9.30 -11.89 -3.98
C TYR A 85 -8.55 -12.17 -5.30
N ALA A 86 -9.23 -12.75 -6.29
CA ALA A 86 -8.64 -13.02 -7.59
C ALA A 86 -8.15 -11.75 -8.30
N SER A 87 -8.93 -10.65 -8.22
CA SER A 87 -8.55 -9.36 -8.77
C SER A 87 -7.31 -8.78 -8.08
N MET A 88 -7.25 -8.84 -6.76
CA MET A 88 -6.10 -8.42 -5.96
C MET A 88 -4.83 -9.22 -6.34
N ALA A 89 -4.94 -10.55 -6.43
CA ALA A 89 -3.83 -11.41 -6.81
C ALA A 89 -3.38 -11.20 -8.27
N ALA A 90 -4.29 -10.86 -9.18
CA ALA A 90 -3.97 -10.52 -10.56
C ALA A 90 -3.19 -9.19 -10.62
N GLU A 91 -3.59 -8.21 -9.83
CA GLU A 91 -2.90 -6.93 -9.73
C GLU A 91 -1.48 -7.08 -9.19
N ASP A 92 -1.28 -7.86 -8.15
CA ASP A 92 0.07 -8.15 -7.63
C ASP A 92 0.98 -8.74 -8.70
N ARG A 93 0.47 -9.71 -9.48
CA ARG A 93 1.25 -10.28 -10.58
C ARG A 93 1.59 -9.24 -11.63
N ARG A 94 0.66 -8.38 -11.99
CA ARG A 94 0.86 -7.30 -12.96
C ARG A 94 1.95 -6.33 -12.51
N LEU A 95 1.88 -5.86 -11.26
CA LEU A 95 2.87 -4.96 -10.68
C LEU A 95 4.27 -5.60 -10.63
N ARG A 96 4.36 -6.86 -10.19
CA ARG A 96 5.64 -7.59 -10.13
C ARG A 96 6.25 -7.78 -11.52
N LEU A 97 5.44 -8.10 -12.53
CA LEU A 97 5.90 -8.19 -13.92
C LEU A 97 6.34 -6.83 -14.50
N ALA A 98 5.77 -5.73 -14.00
CA ALA A 98 6.20 -4.38 -14.33
C ALA A 98 7.45 -3.90 -13.56
N GLY A 99 8.06 -4.77 -12.74
CA GLY A 99 9.30 -4.50 -12.02
C GLY A 99 9.12 -3.83 -10.66
N TYR A 100 7.93 -3.93 -10.06
CA TYR A 100 7.70 -3.50 -8.68
C TYR A 100 7.84 -4.66 -7.71
N GLU A 101 8.40 -4.42 -6.53
CA GLU A 101 8.13 -5.28 -5.37
C GLU A 101 6.78 -4.87 -4.77
N VAL A 102 6.00 -5.85 -4.30
CA VAL A 102 4.68 -5.61 -3.72
C VAL A 102 4.58 -6.28 -2.36
N TYR A 103 4.24 -5.50 -1.35
CA TYR A 103 3.94 -5.97 -0.01
C TYR A 103 2.56 -5.49 0.43
N ARG A 104 1.84 -6.35 1.17
CA ARG A 104 0.52 -6.04 1.68
C ARG A 104 0.48 -6.16 3.19
N PHE A 105 -0.20 -5.22 3.81
CA PHE A 105 -0.59 -5.28 5.21
C PHE A 105 -2.09 -5.50 5.28
N GLY A 106 -2.53 -6.47 6.06
CA GLY A 106 -3.94 -6.56 6.42
C GLY A 106 -4.28 -5.45 7.42
N ALA A 107 -5.38 -4.73 7.22
CA ALA A 107 -5.78 -3.68 8.17
C ALA A 107 -5.96 -4.23 9.60
N HIS A 108 -6.25 -5.53 9.74
CA HIS A 108 -6.32 -6.21 11.03
C HIS A 108 -4.98 -6.32 11.79
N GLU A 109 -3.85 -6.16 11.11
CA GLU A 109 -2.53 -6.09 11.77
C GLU A 109 -2.41 -4.81 12.62
N PHE A 110 -3.19 -3.78 12.29
CA PHE A 110 -3.20 -2.47 12.95
C PHE A 110 -4.41 -2.29 13.88
N LYS A 111 -4.74 -3.31 14.68
CA LYS A 111 -5.96 -3.38 15.51
C LYS A 111 -6.08 -2.29 16.59
N GLY A 112 -4.97 -1.70 17.00
CA GLY A 112 -4.93 -0.63 18.01
C GLY A 112 -5.20 0.76 17.46
N LEU A 113 -5.37 0.93 16.14
CA LEU A 113 -5.69 2.22 15.53
C LEU A 113 -7.13 2.61 15.83
N ARG A 114 -7.31 3.52 16.77
CA ARG A 114 -8.56 4.25 16.92
C ARG A 114 -8.63 5.31 15.82
N LEU A 115 -9.73 5.31 15.06
CA LEU A 115 -9.98 6.29 14.00
C LEU A 115 -10.10 7.73 14.53
N ASP A 116 -10.29 7.87 15.83
CA ASP A 116 -10.51 9.12 16.57
C ASP A 116 -9.31 9.56 17.41
N SER A 117 -8.19 8.86 17.37
CA SER A 117 -6.94 9.25 18.05
C SER A 117 -5.79 9.42 17.07
N ASP A 118 -5.02 10.48 17.25
CA ASP A 118 -3.75 10.70 16.50
C ASP A 118 -2.61 9.78 16.99
N GLU A 119 -2.84 8.96 18.02
CA GLU A 119 -1.84 8.05 18.57
C GLU A 119 -1.82 6.73 17.81
N VAL A 120 -0.65 6.35 17.33
CA VAL A 120 -0.37 5.01 16.80
C VAL A 120 0.03 4.13 17.98
N ASP A 121 -0.69 3.03 18.18
CA ASP A 121 -0.37 2.11 19.27
C ASP A 121 1.01 1.44 19.08
N ALA A 122 1.58 0.95 20.21
CA ALA A 122 2.92 0.38 20.21
C ALA A 122 3.05 -0.88 19.32
N ASP A 123 1.99 -1.69 19.23
CA ASP A 123 2.01 -2.93 18.44
C ASP A 123 2.03 -2.61 16.96
N SER A 124 1.17 -1.70 16.51
CA SER A 124 1.14 -1.22 15.11
C SER A 124 2.45 -0.53 14.72
N THR A 125 3.04 0.25 15.63
CA THR A 125 4.36 0.85 15.45
C THR A 125 5.43 -0.23 15.28
N GLY A 126 5.42 -1.26 16.12
CA GLY A 126 6.37 -2.37 16.08
C GLY A 126 6.34 -3.12 14.74
N ILE A 127 5.14 -3.40 14.21
CA ILE A 127 4.97 -4.08 12.91
C ILE A 127 5.61 -3.27 11.78
N VAL A 128 5.34 -1.96 11.72
CA VAL A 128 5.87 -1.08 10.67
C VAL A 128 7.39 -0.95 10.78
N VAL A 129 7.91 -0.74 11.98
CA VAL A 129 9.36 -0.60 12.22
C VAL A 129 10.10 -1.90 11.88
N ASP A 130 9.59 -3.06 12.30
CA ASP A 130 10.20 -4.36 11.98
C ASP A 130 10.22 -4.61 10.48
N PHE A 131 9.10 -4.33 9.80
CA PHE A 131 9.00 -4.48 8.34
C PHE A 131 10.04 -3.63 7.61
N PHE A 132 10.08 -2.32 7.85
CA PHE A 132 11.03 -1.44 7.14
C PHE A 132 12.48 -1.74 7.52
N THR A 133 12.77 -2.12 8.75
CA THR A 133 14.11 -2.53 9.16
C THR A 133 14.59 -3.75 8.36
N LYS A 134 13.74 -4.77 8.21
CA LYS A 134 14.04 -5.96 7.41
C LYS A 134 14.16 -5.63 5.92
N LEU A 135 13.26 -4.77 5.41
CA LEU A 135 13.26 -4.33 4.03
C LEU A 135 14.55 -3.59 3.68
N PHE A 136 14.95 -2.63 4.48
CA PHE A 136 16.18 -1.86 4.28
C PHE A 136 17.42 -2.75 4.35
N LYS A 137 17.49 -3.65 5.35
CA LYS A 137 18.55 -4.66 5.43
C LYS A 137 18.64 -5.52 4.16
N ARG A 138 17.50 -5.94 3.61
CA ARG A 138 17.45 -6.73 2.37
C ARG A 138 18.03 -5.98 1.17
N HIS A 139 17.79 -4.68 1.08
CA HIS A 139 18.21 -3.84 -0.04
C HIS A 139 19.54 -3.10 0.20
N GLY A 140 20.16 -3.27 1.36
CA GLY A 140 21.43 -2.62 1.69
C GLY A 140 21.32 -1.10 1.92
N VAL A 141 20.17 -0.66 2.41
CA VAL A 141 19.86 0.75 2.73
C VAL A 141 20.06 1.02 4.22
#